data_3c8ddebab11405ad3c77166d658e576d
#
_entry.id   3c8ddebab11405ad3c77166d658e576d
#
_cell.length_a   1.000
_cell.length_b   1.000
_cell.length_c   1.000
_cell.angle_alpha   90.00
_cell.angle_beta   90.00
_cell.angle_gamma   90.00
#
_symmetry.space_group_name_H-M   'P 1'
#
loop_
_entity.id
_entity.type
_entity.pdbx_description
1 polymer ?
#
loop_
_entity_poly.entity_id
_entity_poly.type
_entity_poly.pdbx_seq_one_letter_code
_entity_poly.pdbx_strand_id
1 'polypeptide(L)'
;MKIRYSKERLYSNYRLGIYFVIVGTILTIVFTIFSDSDKYELRSGAIGLIVTGTFSFVHYYYEKKKQYLTIKNGVLTKNSLFPKKIKLNEIKRIRKFSGDYKLKTNGSEFVIDTQIIDLNSLAELDVELKKLNVEWS
;
A
#
# COMPACT_ATOMS: atom_id res chain seq x y z
N MET A 1 -5.99 -14.91 -9.21
CA MET A 1 -5.24 -13.84 -9.90
C MET A 1 -4.79 -12.79 -8.89
N LYS A 2 -3.57 -12.34 -8.96
CA LYS A 2 -3.02 -11.27 -8.11
C LYS A 2 -2.75 -10.02 -8.94
N ILE A 3 -3.27 -8.89 -8.50
CA ILE A 3 -3.00 -7.58 -9.08
C ILE A 3 -1.85 -6.95 -8.33
N ARG A 4 -0.76 -6.67 -9.03
CA ARG A 4 0.50 -6.23 -8.45
C ARG A 4 0.54 -4.72 -8.24
N TYR A 5 1.25 -4.29 -7.21
CA TYR A 5 1.66 -2.90 -7.09
C TYR A 5 2.61 -2.49 -8.21
N SER A 6 2.58 -1.23 -8.60
CA SER A 6 3.62 -0.65 -9.44
C SER A 6 4.98 -0.69 -8.72
N LYS A 7 6.06 -0.80 -9.49
CA LYS A 7 7.41 -0.79 -8.94
C LYS A 7 7.68 0.51 -8.16
N GLU A 8 7.22 1.64 -8.68
CA GLU A 8 7.39 2.94 -8.05
C GLU A 8 6.76 2.99 -6.67
N ARG A 9 5.55 2.46 -6.52
CA ARG A 9 4.84 2.39 -5.24
C ARG A 9 5.59 1.53 -4.22
N LEU A 10 6.04 0.34 -4.62
CA LEU A 10 6.82 -0.54 -3.75
C LEU A 10 8.15 0.10 -3.34
N TYR A 11 8.90 0.64 -4.30
CA TYR A 11 10.19 1.28 -4.02
C TYR A 11 10.06 2.54 -3.15
N SER A 12 8.95 3.23 -3.18
CA SER A 12 8.71 4.40 -2.32
C SER A 12 8.84 4.04 -0.84
N ASN A 13 8.19 2.98 -0.40
CA ASN A 13 8.28 2.51 0.99
C ASN A 13 9.70 2.03 1.36
N TYR A 14 10.36 1.33 0.42
CA TYR A 14 11.74 0.87 0.63
C TYR A 14 12.71 2.05 0.79
N ARG A 15 12.66 3.05 -0.11
CA ARG A 15 13.49 4.25 -0.04
C ARG A 15 13.26 5.04 1.25
N LEU A 16 12.00 5.19 1.65
CA LEU A 16 11.64 5.86 2.89
C LEU A 16 12.25 5.15 4.11
N GLY A 17 12.19 3.82 4.13
CA GLY A 17 12.82 3.00 5.16
C GLY A 17 14.33 3.24 5.26
N ILE A 18 15.03 3.19 4.12
CA ILE A 18 16.48 3.48 4.07
C ILE A 18 16.78 4.88 4.62
N TYR A 19 16.06 5.88 4.16
CA TYR A 19 16.26 7.27 4.58
C TYR A 19 16.12 7.43 6.10
N PHE A 20 15.06 6.92 6.69
CA PHE A 20 14.82 7.02 8.12
C PHE A 20 15.85 6.26 8.95
N VAL A 21 16.28 5.07 8.50
CA VAL A 21 17.31 4.30 9.21
C VAL A 21 18.66 5.03 9.17
N ILE A 22 19.08 5.54 8.03
CA ILE A 22 20.35 6.27 7.89
C ILE A 22 20.34 7.54 8.74
N VAL A 23 19.32 8.38 8.58
CA VAL A 23 19.22 9.65 9.34
C VAL A 23 19.13 9.37 10.83
N GLY A 24 18.30 8.42 11.26
CA GLY A 24 18.16 8.05 12.65
C GLY A 24 19.46 7.52 13.25
N THR A 25 20.22 6.72 12.51
CA THR A 25 21.52 6.20 12.95
C THR A 25 22.54 7.32 13.12
N ILE A 26 22.66 8.21 12.14
CA ILE A 26 23.58 9.36 12.20
C ILE A 26 23.25 10.24 13.41
N LEU A 27 21.98 10.60 13.59
CA LEU A 27 21.54 11.43 14.72
C LEU A 27 21.79 10.74 16.07
N THR A 28 21.56 9.43 16.16
CA THR A 28 21.83 8.68 17.39
C THR A 28 23.31 8.72 17.75
N ILE A 29 24.20 8.56 16.77
CA ILE A 29 25.66 8.64 16.96
C ILE A 29 26.06 10.05 17.41
N VAL A 30 25.59 11.08 16.70
CA VAL A 30 25.89 12.48 17.03
C VAL A 30 25.43 12.82 18.45
N PHE A 31 24.20 12.50 18.82
CA PHE A 31 23.67 12.76 20.15
C PHE A 31 24.34 11.91 21.26
N THR A 32 24.91 10.77 20.90
CA THR A 32 25.66 9.95 21.87
C THR A 32 27.03 10.53 22.13
N ILE A 33 27.72 11.07 21.12
CA ILE A 33 29.10 11.58 21.24
C ILE A 33 29.11 13.01 21.74
N PHE A 34 28.19 13.87 21.30
CA PHE A 34 28.23 15.32 21.55
C PHE A 34 27.20 15.83 22.55
N SER A 35 26.38 14.99 23.14
CA SER A 35 25.36 15.43 24.09
C SER A 35 25.69 15.03 25.50
N ASP A 36 25.58 16.01 26.40
CA ASP A 36 25.54 15.77 27.84
C ASP A 36 24.27 15.00 28.21
N SER A 37 24.28 14.41 29.43
CA SER A 37 23.22 13.51 29.93
C SER A 37 21.79 14.06 29.90
N ASP A 38 21.63 15.36 29.78
CA ASP A 38 20.31 16.02 29.85
C ASP A 38 19.50 16.02 28.54
N LYS A 39 20.06 15.49 27.42
CA LYS A 39 19.41 15.46 26.13
C LYS A 39 18.82 14.08 25.75
N TYR A 40 18.29 13.38 26.74
CA TYR A 40 17.68 12.07 26.55
C TYR A 40 16.51 12.10 25.56
N GLU A 41 15.74 13.17 25.54
CA GLU A 41 14.57 13.33 24.60
C GLU A 41 15.00 13.33 23.14
N LEU A 42 16.07 14.06 22.77
CA LEU A 42 16.58 14.11 21.41
C LEU A 42 17.11 12.76 20.93
N ARG A 43 17.76 12.03 21.82
CA ARG A 43 18.28 10.68 21.55
C ARG A 43 17.15 9.68 21.35
N SER A 44 16.08 9.75 22.14
CA SER A 44 14.91 8.90 21.97
C SER A 44 14.18 9.16 20.67
N GLY A 45 14.09 10.42 20.22
CA GLY A 45 13.55 10.79 18.90
C GLY A 45 14.35 10.21 17.74
N ALA A 46 15.69 10.23 17.81
CA ALA A 46 16.56 9.61 16.80
C ALA A 46 16.37 8.09 16.70
N ILE A 47 16.24 7.41 17.84
CA ILE A 47 15.92 5.98 17.89
C ILE A 47 14.54 5.71 17.29
N GLY A 48 13.55 6.59 17.53
CA GLY A 48 12.23 6.52 16.93
C GLY A 48 12.25 6.52 15.41
N LEU A 49 13.17 7.27 14.77
CA LEU A 49 13.35 7.25 13.32
C LEU A 49 13.84 5.88 12.81
N ILE A 50 14.75 5.23 13.53
CA ILE A 50 15.24 3.89 13.19
C ILE A 50 14.08 2.88 13.23
N VAL A 51 13.28 2.94 14.29
CA VAL A 51 12.09 2.09 14.46
C VAL A 51 11.10 2.30 13.31
N THR A 52 10.81 3.56 12.96
CA THR A 52 9.92 3.91 11.84
C THR A 52 10.47 3.40 10.51
N GLY A 53 11.76 3.56 10.26
CA GLY A 53 12.41 3.03 9.07
C GLY A 53 12.34 1.50 8.98
N THR A 54 12.58 0.81 10.07
CA THR A 54 12.46 -0.66 10.16
C THR A 54 11.02 -1.11 9.87
N PHE A 55 10.03 -0.40 10.40
CA PHE A 55 8.62 -0.69 10.12
C PHE A 55 8.26 -0.49 8.64
N SER A 56 8.87 0.50 7.98
CA SER A 56 8.72 0.72 6.53
C SER A 56 9.22 -0.47 5.71
N PHE A 57 10.32 -1.13 6.12
CA PHE A 57 10.77 -2.36 5.47
C PHE A 57 9.81 -3.52 5.66
N VAL A 58 9.29 -3.71 6.87
CA VAL A 58 8.27 -4.74 7.14
C VAL A 58 7.06 -4.53 6.25
N HIS A 59 6.61 -3.28 6.12
CA HIS A 59 5.48 -2.91 5.26
C HIS A 59 5.78 -3.18 3.78
N TYR A 60 6.98 -2.84 3.31
CA TYR A 60 7.44 -3.15 1.95
C TYR A 60 7.40 -4.66 1.66
N TYR A 61 7.95 -5.48 2.54
CA TYR A 61 7.93 -6.94 2.36
C TYR A 61 6.53 -7.52 2.39
N TYR A 62 5.66 -7.00 3.24
CA TYR A 62 4.26 -7.39 3.28
C TYR A 62 3.54 -7.07 1.97
N GLU A 63 3.64 -5.83 1.48
CA GLU A 63 3.04 -5.39 0.21
C GLU A 63 3.59 -6.20 -0.97
N LYS A 64 4.90 -6.44 -1.00
CA LYS A 64 5.57 -7.25 -2.04
C LYS A 64 5.07 -8.70 -2.07
N LYS A 65 4.80 -9.30 -0.92
CA LYS A 65 4.33 -10.69 -0.80
C LYS A 65 2.83 -10.81 -1.09
N LYS A 66 2.03 -9.95 -0.51
CA LYS A 66 0.56 -10.00 -0.62
C LYS A 66 0.04 -9.41 -1.92
N GLN A 67 0.72 -8.39 -2.45
CA GLN A 67 0.30 -7.57 -3.59
C GLN A 67 -0.97 -6.75 -3.29
N TYR A 68 -1.40 -5.90 -4.23
CA TYR A 68 -2.47 -4.93 -3.97
C TYR A 68 -3.84 -5.59 -3.84
N LEU A 69 -4.23 -6.38 -4.86
CA LEU A 69 -5.51 -7.06 -4.90
C LEU A 69 -5.34 -8.55 -5.18
N THR A 70 -6.29 -9.34 -4.73
CA THR A 70 -6.40 -10.76 -5.07
C THR A 70 -7.81 -11.05 -5.53
N ILE A 71 -7.96 -11.69 -6.71
CA ILE A 71 -9.23 -12.21 -7.20
C ILE A 71 -9.16 -13.73 -7.11
N LYS A 72 -10.03 -14.31 -6.31
CA LYS A 72 -10.12 -15.76 -6.13
C LYS A 72 -11.58 -16.17 -5.87
N ASN A 73 -12.06 -17.19 -6.59
CA ASN A 73 -13.42 -17.74 -6.43
C ASN A 73 -14.53 -16.67 -6.48
N GLY A 74 -14.43 -15.72 -7.41
CA GLY A 74 -15.42 -14.65 -7.55
C GLY A 74 -15.39 -13.59 -6.44
N VAL A 75 -14.36 -13.58 -5.59
CA VAL A 75 -14.16 -12.58 -4.53
C VAL A 75 -12.93 -11.74 -4.85
N LEU A 76 -13.12 -10.43 -4.88
CA LEU A 76 -12.08 -9.43 -4.96
C LEU A 76 -11.68 -9.01 -3.53
N THR A 77 -10.42 -9.16 -3.20
CA THR A 77 -9.87 -8.80 -1.89
C THR A 77 -8.79 -7.73 -2.05
N LYS A 78 -8.92 -6.62 -1.33
CA LYS A 78 -7.87 -5.61 -1.18
C LYS A 78 -6.97 -5.99 -0.02
N ASN A 79 -5.72 -6.30 -0.33
CA ASN A 79 -4.73 -6.77 0.63
C ASN A 79 -4.11 -5.57 1.37
N SER A 80 -4.70 -5.20 2.49
CA SER A 80 -4.20 -4.18 3.40
C SER A 80 -4.10 -4.77 4.82
N LEU A 81 -3.63 -4.00 5.79
CA LEU A 81 -3.65 -4.40 7.21
C LEU A 81 -5.07 -4.78 7.66
N PHE A 82 -6.09 -4.08 7.13
CA PHE A 82 -7.50 -4.42 7.29
C PHE A 82 -8.07 -4.81 5.92
N PRO A 83 -8.06 -6.10 5.55
CA PRO A 83 -8.49 -6.54 4.24
C PRO A 83 -9.97 -6.23 3.99
N LYS A 84 -10.25 -5.61 2.85
CA LYS A 84 -11.63 -5.42 2.37
C LYS A 84 -11.93 -6.44 1.28
N LYS A 85 -13.11 -7.02 1.33
CA LYS A 85 -13.57 -8.03 0.37
C LYS A 85 -14.89 -7.61 -0.24
N ILE A 86 -15.07 -7.94 -1.52
CA ILE A 86 -16.31 -7.77 -2.25
C ILE A 86 -16.51 -8.96 -3.20
N LYS A 87 -17.73 -9.44 -3.32
CA LYS A 87 -18.05 -10.47 -4.31
C LYS A 87 -18.30 -9.81 -5.66
N LEU A 88 -17.70 -10.34 -6.71
CA LEU A 88 -17.82 -9.78 -8.05
C LEU A 88 -19.27 -9.76 -8.54
N ASN A 89 -20.09 -10.75 -8.16
CA ASN A 89 -21.51 -10.83 -8.51
C ASN A 89 -22.41 -9.82 -7.79
N GLU A 90 -21.91 -9.18 -6.74
CA GLU A 90 -22.65 -8.14 -6.00
C GLU A 90 -22.41 -6.74 -6.59
N ILE A 91 -21.47 -6.60 -7.51
CA ILE A 91 -21.16 -5.33 -8.16
C ILE A 91 -22.30 -4.98 -9.13
N LYS A 92 -22.86 -3.78 -8.97
CA LYS A 92 -23.96 -3.27 -9.81
C LYS A 92 -23.48 -2.25 -10.84
N ARG A 93 -22.47 -1.48 -10.48
CA ARG A 93 -21.93 -0.40 -11.30
C ARG A 93 -20.43 -0.22 -11.07
N ILE A 94 -19.72 0.07 -12.13
CA ILE A 94 -18.31 0.46 -12.08
C ILE A 94 -18.18 1.88 -12.62
N ARG A 95 -17.59 2.76 -11.81
CA ARG A 95 -17.32 4.14 -12.19
C ARG A 95 -15.82 4.38 -12.25
N LYS A 96 -15.33 4.94 -13.37
CA LYS A 96 -13.97 5.46 -13.49
C LYS A 96 -13.96 6.93 -13.11
N PHE A 97 -13.14 7.29 -12.13
CA PHE A 97 -13.04 8.68 -11.68
C PHE A 97 -11.64 8.97 -11.16
N SER A 98 -10.97 9.94 -11.78
CA SER A 98 -9.68 10.50 -11.31
C SER A 98 -8.60 9.47 -10.98
N GLY A 99 -8.45 8.42 -11.80
CA GLY A 99 -7.48 7.36 -11.57
C GLY A 99 -7.93 6.27 -10.60
N ASP A 100 -9.23 6.24 -10.25
CA ASP A 100 -9.83 5.22 -9.40
C ASP A 100 -10.90 4.44 -10.13
N TYR A 101 -11.06 3.17 -9.78
CA TYR A 101 -12.26 2.41 -10.08
C TYR A 101 -13.11 2.29 -8.82
N LYS A 102 -14.33 2.81 -8.87
CA LYS A 102 -15.32 2.74 -7.80
C LYS A 102 -16.34 1.66 -8.14
N LEU A 103 -16.27 0.54 -7.43
CA LEU A 103 -17.17 -0.59 -7.58
C LEU A 103 -18.31 -0.43 -6.59
N LYS A 104 -19.53 -0.20 -7.09
CA LYS A 104 -20.71 -0.01 -6.25
C LYS A 104 -21.52 -1.30 -6.13
N THR A 105 -21.90 -1.62 -4.90
CA THR A 105 -22.89 -2.65 -4.56
C THR A 105 -24.14 -2.00 -3.98
N ASN A 106 -25.12 -2.80 -3.53
CA ASN A 106 -26.36 -2.27 -2.93
C ASN A 106 -26.16 -1.49 -1.61
N GLY A 107 -25.05 -1.67 -0.91
CA GLY A 107 -24.84 -1.03 0.40
C GLY A 107 -23.43 -0.53 0.67
N SER A 108 -22.49 -0.73 -0.27
CA SER A 108 -21.10 -0.34 -0.08
C SER A 108 -20.44 0.08 -1.38
N GLU A 109 -19.34 0.83 -1.23
CA GLU A 109 -18.45 1.21 -2.33
C GLU A 109 -17.05 0.65 -2.04
N PHE A 110 -16.46 0.02 -3.06
CA PHE A 110 -15.11 -0.50 -3.02
C PHE A 110 -14.25 0.28 -4.02
N VAL A 111 -13.24 0.97 -3.51
CA VAL A 111 -12.38 1.85 -4.31
C VAL A 111 -11.04 1.17 -4.60
N ILE A 112 -10.69 1.13 -5.88
CA ILE A 112 -9.40 0.65 -6.40
C ILE A 112 -8.65 1.85 -6.96
N ASP A 113 -7.51 2.17 -6.35
CA ASP A 113 -6.57 3.16 -6.88
C ASP A 113 -5.76 2.52 -8.00
N THR A 114 -6.01 2.94 -9.25
CA THR A 114 -5.33 2.38 -10.41
C THR A 114 -3.92 2.93 -10.62
N GLN A 115 -3.59 4.06 -10.00
CA GLN A 115 -2.28 4.72 -10.15
C GLN A 115 -1.15 3.94 -9.48
N ILE A 116 -1.48 3.13 -8.46
CA ILE A 116 -0.52 2.31 -7.74
C ILE A 116 -0.38 0.88 -8.28
N ILE A 117 -1.12 0.57 -9.36
CA ILE A 117 -1.12 -0.76 -9.99
C ILE A 117 -0.08 -0.82 -11.11
N ASP A 118 0.60 -1.96 -11.21
CA ASP A 118 1.44 -2.29 -12.38
C ASP A 118 0.60 -2.34 -13.66
N LEU A 119 1.12 -1.79 -14.76
CA LEU A 119 0.37 -1.63 -16.02
C LEU A 119 -0.20 -2.95 -16.58
N ASN A 120 0.60 -4.02 -16.53
CA ASN A 120 0.13 -5.32 -17.00
C ASN A 120 -0.99 -5.87 -16.10
N SER A 121 -0.84 -5.72 -14.79
CA SER A 121 -1.86 -6.12 -13.83
C SER A 121 -3.12 -5.27 -13.91
N LEU A 122 -3.01 -4.00 -14.30
CA LEU A 122 -4.17 -3.14 -14.55
C LEU A 122 -4.95 -3.62 -15.78
N ALA A 123 -4.25 -4.00 -16.86
CA ALA A 123 -4.89 -4.56 -18.05
C ALA A 123 -5.61 -5.89 -17.73
N GLU A 124 -5.00 -6.76 -16.93
CA GLU A 124 -5.64 -7.99 -16.47
C GLU A 124 -6.89 -7.71 -15.62
N LEU A 125 -6.82 -6.72 -14.72
CA LEU A 125 -7.96 -6.30 -13.91
C LEU A 125 -9.10 -5.76 -14.78
N ASP A 126 -8.79 -4.94 -15.79
CA ASP A 126 -9.76 -4.40 -16.74
C ASP A 126 -10.51 -5.52 -17.48
N VAL A 127 -9.79 -6.54 -17.94
CA VAL A 127 -10.38 -7.71 -18.61
C VAL A 127 -11.34 -8.44 -17.67
N GLU A 128 -10.95 -8.66 -16.41
CA GLU A 128 -11.81 -9.35 -15.43
C GLU A 128 -13.05 -8.53 -15.08
N LEU A 129 -12.91 -7.21 -14.90
CA LEU A 129 -14.04 -6.35 -14.61
C LEU A 129 -15.00 -6.20 -15.79
N LYS A 130 -14.50 -6.23 -17.03
CA LYS A 130 -15.33 -6.20 -18.26
C LYS A 130 -16.14 -7.47 -18.49
N LYS A 131 -15.73 -8.60 -17.92
CA LYS A 131 -16.53 -9.84 -17.93
C LYS A 131 -17.81 -9.71 -17.10
N LEU A 132 -17.84 -8.76 -16.16
CA LEU A 132 -19.03 -8.47 -15.39
C LEU A 132 -20.00 -7.68 -16.28
N ASN A 133 -21.20 -8.20 -16.44
CA ASN A 133 -22.25 -7.53 -17.23
C ASN A 133 -22.91 -6.43 -16.38
N VAL A 134 -22.15 -5.37 -16.10
CA VAL A 134 -22.55 -4.25 -15.23
C VAL A 134 -22.38 -2.91 -15.94
N GLU A 135 -23.10 -1.90 -15.48
CA GLU A 135 -23.01 -0.55 -16.01
C GLU A 135 -21.64 0.10 -15.69
N TRP A 136 -21.02 0.66 -16.73
CA TRP A 136 -19.81 1.46 -16.64
C TRP A 136 -20.10 2.93 -16.87
N SER A 137 -19.60 3.79 -16.03
CA SER A 137 -19.77 5.25 -16.16
C SER A 137 -18.48 6.05 -15.94
#